data_a81f256a93848f8f3a29b62c4dad4ef4
#
_entry.id   a81f256a93848f8f3a29b62c4dad4ef4
#
_cell.length_a   1.000
_cell.length_b   1.000
_cell.length_c   1.000
_cell.angle_alpha   90.00
_cell.angle_beta   90.00
_cell.angle_gamma   90.00
#
_symmetry.space_group_name_H-M   'P 1'
#
loop_
_entity.id
_entity.type
_entity.pdbx_description
1 polymer ?
#
loop_
_entity_poly.entity_id
_entity_poly.type
_entity_poly.pdbx_seq_one_letter_code
_entity_poly.pdbx_strand_id
1 'polypeptide(L)'
;MTLVEPASVADLLKAKHYLGPTRRGFALQDMAGVLVFAAPTSRRLPKEWLELTRWCITAGKKNAGSQQWARAARWLKQNRQETTVVSYSDPAVGHTGALYRACNWEWAPTWLRLRPPPSGQGCWKGTKQESVKDRWVFSLRPDDRRGVLLQVMDKSIVKRMPWASYPGNYQRWKKEQAA
;
A
#
# COMPACT_ATOMS: atom_id res chain seq x y z
N MET A 1 3.83 15.35 12.60
CA MET A 1 2.82 14.37 12.13
C MET A 1 1.71 14.36 13.15
N THR A 2 0.49 14.63 12.74
CA THR A 2 -0.69 14.75 13.61
C THR A 2 -1.65 13.61 13.30
N LEU A 3 -2.16 12.96 14.35
CA LEU A 3 -3.23 11.97 14.23
C LEU A 3 -4.55 12.72 14.03
N VAL A 4 -5.29 12.35 12.99
CA VAL A 4 -6.60 12.94 12.66
C VAL A 4 -7.59 11.84 12.27
N GLU A 5 -8.87 12.15 12.37
CA GLU A 5 -9.92 11.26 11.91
C GLU A 5 -9.96 11.23 10.36
N PRO A 6 -10.18 10.06 9.73
CA PRO A 6 -10.27 9.99 8.27
C PRO A 6 -11.35 10.88 7.66
N ALA A 7 -12.41 11.17 8.41
CA ALA A 7 -13.49 12.06 7.99
C ALA A 7 -13.00 13.51 7.81
N SER A 8 -12.07 13.98 8.63
CA SER A 8 -11.55 15.36 8.55
C SER A 8 -10.70 15.63 7.31
N VAL A 9 -10.22 14.59 6.66
CA VAL A 9 -9.42 14.68 5.42
C VAL A 9 -10.18 14.21 4.18
N ALA A 10 -11.48 13.98 4.30
CA ALA A 10 -12.31 13.40 3.24
C ALA A 10 -12.33 14.26 1.97
N ASP A 11 -12.46 15.58 2.10
CA ASP A 11 -12.51 16.49 0.95
C ASP A 11 -11.17 16.54 0.22
N LEU A 12 -10.05 16.52 0.96
CA LEU A 12 -8.72 16.42 0.40
C LEU A 12 -8.58 15.13 -0.41
N LEU A 13 -8.97 13.99 0.15
CA LEU A 13 -8.90 12.70 -0.51
C LEU A 13 -9.83 12.61 -1.73
N LYS A 14 -11.02 13.21 -1.64
CA LYS A 14 -11.95 13.29 -2.78
C LYS A 14 -11.36 14.08 -3.95
N ALA A 15 -10.66 15.15 -3.65
CA ALA A 15 -10.06 16.03 -4.66
C ALA A 15 -8.75 15.48 -5.26
N LYS A 16 -7.95 14.74 -4.47
CA LYS A 16 -6.55 14.45 -4.82
C LYS A 16 -6.19 12.97 -4.91
N HIS A 17 -7.04 12.06 -4.44
CA HIS A 17 -6.73 10.62 -4.45
C HIS A 17 -7.73 9.85 -5.31
N TYR A 18 -7.23 9.02 -6.25
CA TYR A 18 -8.07 8.29 -7.24
C TYR A 18 -9.12 7.36 -6.60
N LEU A 19 -8.86 6.81 -5.41
CA LEU A 19 -9.83 5.99 -4.67
C LEU A 19 -10.79 6.83 -3.81
N GLY A 20 -10.60 8.15 -3.75
CA GLY A 20 -11.41 9.02 -2.91
C GLY A 20 -11.29 8.77 -1.40
N PRO A 21 -12.25 9.27 -0.62
CA PRO A 21 -12.23 9.19 0.84
C PRO A 21 -12.45 7.76 1.37
N THR A 22 -12.09 7.57 2.64
CA THR A 22 -12.41 6.36 3.42
C THR A 22 -12.80 6.78 4.83
N ARG A 23 -13.66 5.99 5.47
CA ARG A 23 -14.05 6.20 6.88
C ARG A 23 -13.38 5.19 7.83
N ARG A 24 -12.55 4.27 7.28
CA ARG A 24 -11.93 3.20 8.05
C ARG A 24 -10.55 3.61 8.54
N GLY A 25 -10.23 3.20 9.77
CA GLY A 25 -8.90 3.34 10.33
C GLY A 25 -8.62 4.71 10.93
N PHE A 26 -7.40 5.20 10.75
CA PHE A 26 -6.92 6.49 11.24
C PHE A 26 -6.07 7.18 10.18
N ALA A 27 -5.90 8.48 10.29
CA ALA A 27 -5.06 9.24 9.36
C ALA A 27 -3.92 9.96 10.10
N LEU A 28 -2.78 10.03 9.43
CA LEU A 28 -1.63 10.84 9.84
C LEU A 28 -1.45 11.97 8.83
N GLN A 29 -1.52 13.19 9.30
CA GLN A 29 -1.43 14.40 8.47
C GLN A 29 -0.20 15.23 8.84
N ASP A 30 0.42 15.84 7.84
CA ASP A 30 1.42 16.90 7.99
C ASP A 30 1.37 17.87 6.80
N MET A 31 2.34 18.79 6.73
CA MET A 31 2.44 19.77 5.63
C MET A 31 2.66 19.14 4.26
N ALA A 32 3.10 17.88 4.19
CA ALA A 32 3.34 17.18 2.93
C ALA A 32 2.08 16.49 2.39
N GLY A 33 1.05 16.30 3.23
CA GLY A 33 -0.20 15.64 2.85
C GLY A 33 -0.72 14.69 3.92
N VAL A 34 -1.41 13.63 3.50
CA VAL A 34 -2.07 12.68 4.40
C VAL A 34 -1.79 11.23 4.03
N LEU A 35 -1.63 10.39 5.07
CA LEU A 35 -1.61 8.94 4.96
C LEU A 35 -2.76 8.36 5.79
N VAL A 36 -3.53 7.43 5.22
CA VAL A 36 -4.62 6.77 5.94
C VAL A 36 -4.32 5.30 6.08
N PHE A 37 -4.41 4.83 7.31
CA PHE A 37 -4.11 3.46 7.72
C PHE A 37 -5.38 2.79 8.24
N ALA A 38 -5.53 1.49 7.94
CA ALA A 38 -6.61 0.66 8.45
C ALA A 38 -6.11 -0.78 8.69
N ALA A 39 -6.95 -1.60 9.31
CA ALA A 39 -6.72 -3.04 9.32
C ALA A 39 -6.69 -3.57 7.87
N PRO A 40 -5.85 -4.57 7.57
CA PRO A 40 -5.76 -5.15 6.23
C PRO A 40 -7.12 -5.58 5.68
N THR A 41 -7.39 -5.22 4.43
CA THR A 41 -8.62 -5.62 3.74
C THR A 41 -8.64 -7.12 3.46
N SER A 42 -7.47 -7.69 3.21
CA SER A 42 -7.32 -9.14 2.99
C SER A 42 -7.32 -9.89 4.31
N ARG A 43 -8.28 -10.80 4.50
CA ARG A 43 -8.33 -11.70 5.67
C ARG A 43 -7.15 -12.70 5.75
N ARG A 44 -6.34 -12.80 4.69
CA ARG A 44 -5.15 -13.66 4.63
C ARG A 44 -3.90 -12.99 5.19
N LEU A 45 -3.94 -11.68 5.41
CA LEU A 45 -2.85 -10.96 6.06
C LEU A 45 -3.01 -11.00 7.57
N PRO A 46 -1.89 -11.03 8.31
CA PRO A 46 -1.90 -11.01 9.76
C PRO A 46 -2.67 -9.81 10.30
N LYS A 47 -3.36 -9.99 11.42
CA LYS A 47 -4.17 -8.93 12.06
C LYS A 47 -3.32 -7.83 12.67
N GLU A 48 -2.09 -8.16 13.02
CA GLU A 48 -1.06 -7.26 13.56
C GLU A 48 -0.39 -6.39 12.50
N TRP A 49 -0.87 -6.47 11.25
CA TRP A 49 -0.43 -5.60 10.17
C TRP A 49 -1.35 -4.41 10.00
N LEU A 50 -0.82 -3.33 9.44
CA LEU A 50 -1.57 -2.19 8.95
C LEU A 50 -1.61 -2.20 7.42
N GLU A 51 -2.69 -1.73 6.84
CA GLU A 51 -2.77 -1.38 5.43
C GLU A 51 -2.74 0.14 5.27
N LEU A 52 -1.74 0.66 4.55
CA LEU A 52 -1.74 2.05 4.06
C LEU A 52 -2.70 2.12 2.87
N THR A 53 -3.93 2.55 3.14
CA THR A 53 -5.03 2.55 2.17
C THR A 53 -5.05 3.79 1.29
N ARG A 54 -4.51 4.91 1.76
CA ARG A 54 -4.39 6.17 1.04
C ARG A 54 -3.06 6.83 1.34
N TRP A 55 -2.37 7.25 0.31
CA TRP A 55 -1.18 8.08 0.40
C TRP A 55 -1.34 9.26 -0.55
N CYS A 56 -1.68 10.40 0.00
CA CYS A 56 -1.93 11.63 -0.75
C CYS A 56 -0.86 12.66 -0.40
N ILE A 57 -0.03 13.02 -1.38
CA ILE A 57 1.02 14.02 -1.25
C ILE A 57 0.49 15.30 -1.89
N THR A 58 0.48 16.40 -1.14
CA THR A 58 0.01 17.71 -1.59
C THR A 58 1.14 18.71 -1.79
N ALA A 59 2.28 18.48 -1.13
CA ALA A 59 3.46 19.33 -1.26
C ALA A 59 4.18 19.06 -2.59
N GLY A 60 4.38 20.09 -3.39
CA GLY A 60 5.15 20.03 -4.65
C GLY A 60 6.68 19.96 -4.48
N LYS A 61 7.18 19.72 -3.27
CA LYS A 61 8.63 19.69 -2.99
C LYS A 61 9.23 18.33 -3.32
N LYS A 62 10.47 18.33 -3.82
CA LYS A 62 11.27 17.11 -4.03
C LYS A 62 11.35 16.31 -2.73
N ASN A 63 11.21 15.00 -2.82
CA ASN A 63 11.26 14.05 -1.70
C ASN A 63 10.18 14.24 -0.62
N ALA A 64 9.13 15.04 -0.87
CA ALA A 64 8.05 15.26 0.10
C ALA A 64 7.43 13.92 0.58
N GLY A 65 7.19 12.99 -0.34
CA GLY A 65 6.61 11.69 -0.02
C GLY A 65 7.52 10.82 0.85
N SER A 66 8.80 10.71 0.51
CA SER A 66 9.74 9.90 1.32
C SER A 66 9.97 10.51 2.70
N GLN A 67 10.05 11.83 2.81
CA GLN A 67 10.11 12.52 4.10
C GLN A 67 8.85 12.33 4.92
N GLN A 68 7.67 12.40 4.29
CA GLN A 68 6.38 12.14 4.93
C GLN A 68 6.35 10.72 5.48
N TRP A 69 6.74 9.73 4.65
CA TRP A 69 6.80 8.35 5.09
C TRP A 69 7.76 8.14 6.28
N ALA A 70 8.95 8.72 6.23
CA ALA A 70 9.92 8.62 7.32
C ALA A 70 9.35 9.13 8.65
N ARG A 71 8.59 10.24 8.63
CA ARG A 71 7.90 10.76 9.82
C ARG A 71 6.77 9.84 10.27
N ALA A 72 5.98 9.32 9.33
CA ALA A 72 4.89 8.38 9.63
C ALA A 72 5.40 7.08 10.23
N ALA A 73 6.44 6.49 9.64
CA ALA A 73 7.04 5.25 10.15
C ALA A 73 7.60 5.42 11.57
N ARG A 74 8.24 6.57 11.84
CA ARG A 74 8.70 6.90 13.20
C ARG A 74 7.53 7.02 14.18
N TRP A 75 6.48 7.72 13.79
CA TRP A 75 5.27 7.87 14.61
C TRP A 75 4.62 6.51 14.88
N LEU A 76 4.47 5.66 13.87
CA LEU A 76 3.92 4.31 14.00
C LEU A 76 4.74 3.46 14.97
N LYS A 77 6.08 3.47 14.85
CA LYS A 77 6.98 2.74 15.76
C LYS A 77 6.83 3.17 17.23
N GLN A 78 6.55 4.44 17.47
CA GLN A 78 6.43 5.00 18.81
C GLN A 78 5.03 4.81 19.43
N ASN A 79 3.98 4.81 18.62
CA ASN A 79 2.59 4.92 19.09
C ASN A 79 1.74 3.68 18.79
N ARG A 80 2.27 2.71 18.03
CA ARG A 80 1.52 1.54 17.58
C ARG A 80 2.33 0.26 17.84
N GLN A 81 1.61 -0.86 17.93
CA GLN A 81 2.21 -2.18 18.17
C GLN A 81 2.33 -3.02 16.90
N GLU A 82 1.72 -2.59 15.82
CA GLU A 82 1.77 -3.30 14.56
C GLU A 82 3.21 -3.43 14.06
N THR A 83 3.51 -4.58 13.46
CA THR A 83 4.89 -4.94 13.06
C THR A 83 5.20 -4.54 11.64
N THR A 84 4.17 -4.46 10.80
CA THR A 84 4.33 -4.34 9.35
C THR A 84 3.24 -3.46 8.75
N VAL A 85 3.61 -2.71 7.72
CA VAL A 85 2.65 -1.97 6.89
C VAL A 85 2.65 -2.56 5.49
N VAL A 86 1.46 -2.84 4.96
CA VAL A 86 1.25 -3.25 3.57
C VAL A 86 0.56 -2.12 2.81
N SER A 87 0.88 -1.98 1.53
CA SER A 87 0.19 -1.05 0.62
C SER A 87 0.17 -1.61 -0.79
N TYR A 88 -0.61 -0.95 -1.65
CA TYR A 88 -0.79 -1.40 -3.04
C TYR A 88 -0.64 -0.22 -3.99
N SER A 89 0.19 -0.38 -5.02
CA SER A 89 0.20 0.51 -6.18
C SER A 89 -0.61 -0.09 -7.32
N ASP A 90 -1.24 0.77 -8.09
CA ASP A 90 -2.06 0.37 -9.22
C ASP A 90 -1.42 0.85 -10.53
N PRO A 91 -0.74 -0.03 -11.27
CA PRO A 91 -0.13 0.35 -12.56
C PRO A 91 -1.14 0.84 -13.60
N ALA A 92 -2.40 0.41 -13.52
CA ALA A 92 -3.44 0.84 -14.45
C ALA A 92 -3.79 2.34 -14.32
N VAL A 93 -3.48 2.95 -13.17
CA VAL A 93 -3.62 4.41 -12.97
C VAL A 93 -2.27 5.14 -12.97
N GLY A 94 -1.24 4.52 -13.53
CA GLY A 94 0.10 5.12 -13.70
C GLY A 94 1.01 5.02 -12.47
N HIS A 95 0.67 4.24 -11.46
CA HIS A 95 1.53 4.06 -10.31
C HIS A 95 2.69 3.13 -10.62
N THR A 96 3.89 3.65 -10.67
CA THR A 96 5.12 2.89 -10.98
C THR A 96 5.76 2.22 -9.77
N GLY A 97 5.26 2.47 -8.56
CA GLY A 97 5.89 2.02 -7.31
C GLY A 97 7.17 2.80 -6.94
N ALA A 98 7.55 3.82 -7.68
CA ALA A 98 8.78 4.58 -7.44
C ALA A 98 8.85 5.18 -6.03
N LEU A 99 7.72 5.68 -5.52
CA LEU A 99 7.61 6.22 -4.18
C LEU A 99 7.89 5.17 -3.10
N TYR A 100 7.37 3.96 -3.25
CA TYR A 100 7.61 2.87 -2.32
C TYR A 100 9.08 2.45 -2.31
N ARG A 101 9.70 2.31 -3.50
CA ARG A 101 11.13 2.03 -3.61
C ARG A 101 12.00 3.11 -2.97
N ALA A 102 11.66 4.40 -3.18
CA ALA A 102 12.36 5.52 -2.57
C ALA A 102 12.24 5.53 -1.03
N CYS A 103 11.28 4.81 -0.48
CA CYS A 103 11.03 4.69 0.96
C CYS A 103 11.49 3.35 1.54
N ASN A 104 12.26 2.56 0.80
CA ASN A 104 12.74 1.23 1.20
C ASN A 104 11.62 0.23 1.52
N TRP A 105 10.49 0.35 0.83
CA TRP A 105 9.47 -0.69 0.85
C TRP A 105 9.90 -1.85 -0.04
N GLU A 106 9.59 -3.05 0.38
CA GLU A 106 9.86 -4.26 -0.37
C GLU A 106 8.67 -4.59 -1.26
N TRP A 107 8.94 -4.86 -2.53
CA TRP A 107 7.92 -5.36 -3.44
C TRP A 107 7.63 -6.83 -3.12
N ALA A 108 6.36 -7.17 -2.99
CA ALA A 108 5.92 -8.53 -2.75
C ALA A 108 4.89 -8.93 -3.81
N PRO A 109 5.05 -10.08 -4.46
CA PRO A 109 4.08 -10.53 -5.46
C PRO A 109 2.69 -10.62 -4.84
N THR A 110 1.70 -10.11 -5.55
CA THR A 110 0.31 -10.19 -5.10
C THR A 110 -0.59 -10.71 -6.21
N TRP A 111 -1.64 -11.38 -5.76
CA TRP A 111 -2.77 -11.79 -6.56
C TRP A 111 -3.99 -11.01 -6.09
N LEU A 112 -4.11 -9.77 -6.48
CA LEU A 112 -5.32 -9.01 -6.23
C LEU A 112 -6.13 -8.91 -7.51
N ARG A 113 -6.99 -9.89 -7.73
CA ARG A 113 -8.14 -9.73 -8.61
C ARG A 113 -9.12 -8.81 -7.89
N LEU A 114 -9.16 -7.56 -8.27
CA LEU A 114 -10.29 -6.73 -7.89
C LEU A 114 -11.50 -7.24 -8.69
N ARG A 115 -12.35 -7.99 -8.01
CA ARG A 115 -13.70 -8.20 -8.53
C ARG A 115 -14.38 -6.85 -8.54
N PRO A 116 -15.02 -6.45 -9.64
CA PRO A 116 -15.92 -5.30 -9.60
C PRO A 116 -16.91 -5.51 -8.45
N PRO A 117 -17.25 -4.49 -7.67
CA PRO A 117 -18.28 -4.61 -6.64
C PRO A 117 -19.55 -5.14 -7.31
N PRO A 118 -20.34 -5.98 -6.62
CA PRO A 118 -21.65 -6.37 -7.12
C PRO A 118 -22.41 -5.09 -7.46
N SER A 119 -23.07 -5.11 -8.62
CA SER A 119 -23.77 -3.99 -9.20
C SER A 119 -24.53 -3.18 -8.15
N GLY A 120 -24.20 -1.93 -7.95
CA GLY A 120 -24.95 -0.95 -7.17
C GLY A 120 -24.36 -0.44 -5.88
N GLN A 121 -23.27 -0.96 -5.38
CA GLN A 121 -22.68 -0.47 -4.12
C GLN A 121 -21.21 -0.09 -4.31
N GLY A 122 -20.92 1.20 -4.24
CA GLY A 122 -19.56 1.70 -4.07
C GLY A 122 -19.18 2.80 -5.06
N CYS A 123 -18.42 3.73 -4.55
CA CYS A 123 -17.86 4.91 -5.22
C CYS A 123 -16.83 4.60 -6.33
N TRP A 124 -16.91 3.46 -7.00
CA TRP A 124 -16.06 3.14 -8.15
C TRP A 124 -16.60 3.85 -9.39
N LYS A 125 -16.24 5.10 -9.54
CA LYS A 125 -16.41 5.86 -10.80
C LYS A 125 -15.27 5.56 -11.78
N GLY A 126 -14.80 4.34 -11.85
CA GLY A 126 -13.69 3.97 -12.72
C GLY A 126 -13.99 2.67 -13.43
N THR A 127 -13.60 2.61 -14.68
CA THR A 127 -13.68 1.51 -15.60
C THR A 127 -13.57 0.14 -14.91
N LYS A 128 -14.39 -0.79 -15.34
CA LYS A 128 -14.42 -2.22 -14.95
C LYS A 128 -13.13 -2.99 -15.32
N GLN A 129 -12.00 -2.32 -15.31
CA GLN A 129 -10.73 -2.92 -15.70
C GLN A 129 -10.16 -3.65 -14.49
N GLU A 130 -10.05 -4.97 -14.60
CA GLU A 130 -9.31 -5.79 -13.65
C GLU A 130 -7.85 -5.33 -13.68
N SER A 131 -7.40 -4.66 -12.63
CA SER A 131 -6.00 -4.27 -12.50
C SER A 131 -5.28 -5.20 -11.54
N VAL A 132 -4.13 -5.68 -11.95
CA VAL A 132 -3.20 -6.36 -11.06
C VAL A 132 -2.43 -5.29 -10.30
N LYS A 133 -2.62 -5.26 -8.98
CA LYS A 133 -1.91 -4.30 -8.12
C LYS A 133 -0.59 -4.86 -7.65
N ASP A 134 0.44 -4.03 -7.64
CA ASP A 134 1.69 -4.35 -6.96
C ASP A 134 1.50 -4.17 -5.45
N ARG A 135 1.91 -5.17 -4.70
CA ARG A 135 1.92 -5.10 -3.24
C ARG A 135 3.29 -4.68 -2.74
N TRP A 136 3.29 -3.79 -1.78
CA TRP A 136 4.45 -3.27 -1.11
C TRP A 136 4.37 -3.53 0.38
N VAL A 137 5.48 -3.89 0.99
CA VAL A 137 5.55 -4.24 2.41
C VAL A 137 6.68 -3.46 3.06
N PHE A 138 6.41 -2.92 4.25
CA PHE A 138 7.40 -2.22 5.06
C PHE A 138 7.40 -2.77 6.48
N SER A 139 8.53 -3.33 6.93
CA SER A 139 8.68 -3.77 8.31
C SER A 139 8.92 -2.57 9.24
N LEU A 140 8.08 -2.42 10.23
CA LEU A 140 8.27 -1.44 11.31
C LEU A 140 9.25 -1.95 12.38
N ARG A 141 9.42 -3.27 12.48
CA ARG A 141 10.30 -3.95 13.43
C ARG A 141 11.37 -4.73 12.67
N PRO A 142 12.67 -4.45 12.86
CA PRO A 142 13.75 -5.07 12.08
C PRO A 142 13.79 -6.60 12.17
N ASP A 143 13.44 -7.14 13.34
CA ASP A 143 13.53 -8.57 13.63
C ASP A 143 12.51 -9.40 12.87
N ASP A 144 11.42 -8.79 12.40
CA ASP A 144 10.36 -9.46 11.64
C ASP A 144 10.59 -9.49 10.12
N ARG A 145 11.63 -8.84 9.62
CA ARG A 145 11.81 -8.60 8.17
C ARG A 145 11.81 -9.88 7.34
N ARG A 146 12.51 -10.93 7.80
CA ARG A 146 12.54 -12.24 7.11
C ARG A 146 11.22 -13.00 7.23
N GLY A 147 10.60 -12.98 8.40
CA GLY A 147 9.32 -13.64 8.64
C GLY A 147 8.19 -13.04 7.80
N VAL A 148 8.19 -11.73 7.66
CA VAL A 148 7.22 -10.98 6.85
C VAL A 148 7.26 -11.40 5.39
N LEU A 149 8.44 -11.46 4.77
CA LEU A 149 8.57 -11.85 3.37
C LEU A 149 8.15 -13.31 3.15
N LEU A 150 8.51 -14.21 4.05
CA LEU A 150 8.13 -15.63 3.95
C LEU A 150 6.62 -15.84 4.08
N GLN A 151 5.93 -15.11 4.96
CA GLN A 151 4.47 -15.18 5.13
C GLN A 151 3.72 -14.63 3.90
N VAL A 152 4.26 -13.61 3.27
CA VAL A 152 3.65 -12.98 2.10
C VAL A 152 3.91 -13.77 0.82
N MET A 153 4.97 -14.54 0.80
CA MET A 153 5.41 -15.38 -0.32
C MET A 153 4.92 -16.82 -0.19
N ASP A 154 3.65 -17.05 0.12
CA ASP A 154 3.10 -18.39 0.02
C ASP A 154 3.37 -18.93 -1.39
N LYS A 155 4.26 -19.93 -1.45
CA LYS A 155 4.72 -20.58 -2.70
C LYS A 155 3.57 -21.14 -3.54
N SER A 156 2.41 -21.41 -2.91
CA SER A 156 1.21 -21.86 -3.60
C SER A 156 0.56 -20.76 -4.45
N ILE A 157 0.75 -19.49 -4.08
CA ILE A 157 0.22 -18.34 -4.83
C ILE A 157 1.06 -18.08 -6.08
N VAL A 158 2.37 -18.20 -5.96
CA VAL A 158 3.31 -17.99 -7.10
C VAL A 158 3.08 -19.03 -8.20
N LYS A 159 2.73 -20.27 -7.87
CA LYS A 159 2.48 -21.34 -8.85
C LYS A 159 1.21 -21.17 -9.69
N ARG A 160 0.26 -20.34 -9.26
CA ARG A 160 -1.04 -20.15 -9.94
C ARG A 160 -1.12 -18.91 -10.83
N MET A 161 -0.02 -18.18 -10.99
CA MET A 161 -0.01 -16.99 -11.82
C MET A 161 0.21 -17.34 -13.28
N PRO A 162 -0.64 -16.86 -14.20
CA PRO A 162 -0.32 -16.89 -15.61
C PRO A 162 0.83 -15.90 -15.86
N TRP A 163 1.98 -16.44 -16.17
CA TRP A 163 3.27 -15.75 -16.33
C TRP A 163 3.29 -14.62 -17.37
N ALA A 164 2.32 -14.62 -18.30
CA ALA A 164 2.22 -13.68 -19.40
C ALA A 164 1.75 -12.26 -19.01
N SER A 165 1.29 -12.06 -17.78
CA SER A 165 0.62 -10.81 -17.37
C SER A 165 1.50 -9.91 -16.48
N TYR A 166 2.75 -10.28 -16.21
CA TYR A 166 3.62 -9.52 -15.32
C TYR A 166 4.54 -8.57 -16.08
N PRO A 167 4.40 -7.25 -15.89
CA PRO A 167 5.41 -6.30 -16.34
C PRO A 167 6.73 -6.59 -15.60
N GLY A 168 7.86 -6.31 -16.22
CA GLY A 168 9.25 -6.63 -15.90
C GLY A 168 9.75 -6.71 -14.44
N ASN A 169 8.94 -6.30 -13.46
CA ASN A 169 9.26 -6.35 -12.04
C ASN A 169 9.38 -7.78 -11.48
N TYR A 170 8.61 -8.74 -12.03
CA TYR A 170 8.70 -10.15 -11.59
C TYR A 170 10.00 -10.81 -12.04
N GLN A 171 10.45 -10.55 -13.26
CA GLN A 171 11.71 -11.10 -13.78
C GLN A 171 12.92 -10.57 -13.00
N ARG A 172 12.85 -9.31 -12.61
CA ARG A 172 13.85 -8.69 -11.74
C ARG A 172 13.87 -9.32 -10.35
N TRP A 173 12.70 -9.45 -9.72
CA TRP A 173 12.56 -10.09 -8.42
C TRP A 173 13.07 -11.54 -8.44
N LYS A 174 12.73 -12.32 -9.47
CA LYS A 174 13.22 -13.71 -9.62
C LYS A 174 14.73 -13.77 -9.71
N LYS A 175 15.37 -12.82 -10.41
CA LYS A 175 16.83 -12.72 -10.48
C LYS A 175 17.45 -12.35 -9.13
N GLU A 176 16.83 -11.43 -8.38
CA GLU A 176 17.29 -11.00 -7.05
C GLU A 176 17.17 -12.11 -5.99
N GLN A 177 16.25 -13.08 -6.17
CA GLN A 177 16.11 -14.23 -5.25
C GLN A 177 17.00 -15.42 -5.64
N ALA A 178 17.54 -15.43 -6.85
CA ALA A 178 18.44 -16.48 -7.35
C ALA A 178 19.93 -16.15 -7.19
N ALA A 179 20.25 -14.92 -6.76
CA ALA A 179 21.58 -14.44 -6.42
C ALA A 179 21.81 -14.49 -4.90
#